data_2a3acd63966e8aca738451462f663b9a
#
_entry.id   2a3acd63966e8aca738451462f663b9a
#
_cell.length_a   1.000
_cell.length_b   1.000
_cell.length_c   1.000
_cell.angle_alpha   90.00
_cell.angle_beta   90.00
_cell.angle_gamma   90.00
#
_symmetry.space_group_name_H-M   'P 1'
#
loop_
_entity.id
_entity.type
_entity.pdbx_description
1 polymer ?
#
loop_
_entity_poly.entity_id
_entity_poly.type
_entity_poly.pdbx_seq_one_letter_code
_entity_poly.pdbx_strand_id
1 'polypeptide(L)'
;MFCPECGTRIDDEYVLFCEECGTRVRDEEPAAPSVEPQESEPVADGKSDFVSVDDAVHGLILTNLSLLAAKLRVSASSLEKVLQQYVDGKRRWGIAWELIDAGDYTFKKRNLLGMGRTVHLKATDKPWPYMEILKDVHQHELKRGLPESQYLFIIGGDDIVPMPCVRHYFPEADSDKTIDTDLLYAYPYGEEMLLELENQQIFRYEQLFMVGRLPIGEDTTAEDLVNYLQRSMNHTDGIPVTGAYGQCDPHWKNVSARVASDLIGCGLLPNLDGQIGPEYYYYRMILSPMVIDTTVDQVINKEASLFYFNLHGSDALQASGYFGEVPVHQGAYQVIRPEHLATLEYPNVVVTEACYGARFIGMDKQHSMLLSAMSNETLAFLGSSRVAWGSVDPEQGATPQNVGVGLADVLAYTFMNALLQGYTVGQALFAARCAVFKARPGDLKTALTLVEFNLFGDPTVAFAVTGGKTINAESLKKANLMGTEEQLSCKVETMKSAGKSEKSILSMVRSAVDANIMQIHQSIADHLYAHYGIEPRPADAVLAMHYADGREEMQFHYDSSPSDRQFNSKYMVTTNKQGDIIDIHASR
;
A
#
# COMPACT_ATOMS: atom_id res chain seq x y z
N MET A 1 1.88 -40.23 -7.98
CA MET A 1 0.91 -40.97 -7.14
C MET A 1 -0.49 -40.44 -7.36
N PHE A 2 -1.51 -41.02 -6.71
CA PHE A 2 -2.86 -40.48 -6.75
C PHE A 2 -3.31 -40.12 -5.35
N CYS A 3 -4.06 -39.05 -5.23
CA CYS A 3 -4.65 -38.61 -3.97
C CYS A 3 -5.66 -39.68 -3.49
N PRO A 4 -5.56 -40.16 -2.24
CA PRO A 4 -6.47 -41.21 -1.74
C PRO A 4 -7.92 -40.75 -1.56
N GLU A 5 -8.16 -39.43 -1.44
CA GLU A 5 -9.50 -38.85 -1.24
C GLU A 5 -10.21 -38.52 -2.56
N CYS A 6 -9.55 -37.78 -3.47
CA CYS A 6 -10.19 -37.30 -4.68
C CYS A 6 -9.73 -37.99 -5.96
N GLY A 7 -8.74 -38.87 -5.91
CA GLY A 7 -8.22 -39.58 -7.07
C GLY A 7 -7.37 -38.75 -8.04
N THR A 8 -7.10 -37.48 -7.73
CA THR A 8 -6.27 -36.60 -8.58
C THR A 8 -4.86 -37.16 -8.67
N ARG A 9 -4.31 -37.15 -9.89
CA ARG A 9 -2.93 -37.57 -10.13
C ARG A 9 -1.95 -36.50 -9.66
N ILE A 10 -0.95 -36.91 -8.87
CA ILE A 10 0.11 -36.07 -8.33
C ILE A 10 1.41 -36.50 -8.99
N ASP A 11 1.92 -35.67 -9.88
CA ASP A 11 3.12 -35.94 -10.65
C ASP A 11 4.41 -35.45 -9.97
N ASP A 12 4.29 -34.52 -9.01
CA ASP A 12 5.41 -33.99 -8.25
C ASP A 12 5.68 -34.86 -6.99
N GLU A 13 6.91 -35.31 -6.83
CA GLU A 13 7.31 -36.16 -5.71
C GLU A 13 7.55 -35.38 -4.40
N TYR A 14 7.57 -34.05 -4.44
CA TYR A 14 7.77 -33.17 -3.27
C TYR A 14 6.45 -32.61 -2.70
N VAL A 15 5.32 -32.85 -3.34
CA VAL A 15 4.01 -32.38 -2.86
C VAL A 15 3.56 -33.14 -1.63
N LEU A 16 3.30 -32.42 -0.55
CA LEU A 16 2.80 -32.96 0.73
C LEU A 16 1.27 -33.01 0.79
N PHE A 17 0.58 -32.14 0.05
CA PHE A 17 -0.87 -32.01 0.04
C PHE A 17 -1.40 -32.03 -1.39
N CYS A 18 -2.56 -32.63 -1.60
CA CYS A 18 -3.24 -32.65 -2.88
C CYS A 18 -3.76 -31.24 -3.23
N GLU A 19 -3.41 -30.72 -4.40
CA GLU A 19 -3.80 -29.37 -4.86
C GLU A 19 -5.32 -29.23 -5.06
N GLU A 20 -6.03 -30.32 -5.37
CA GLU A 20 -7.47 -30.30 -5.64
C GLU A 20 -8.33 -30.37 -4.36
N CYS A 21 -7.93 -31.13 -3.34
CA CYS A 21 -8.77 -31.34 -2.18
C CYS A 21 -8.09 -31.04 -0.84
N GLY A 22 -6.83 -30.62 -0.86
CA GLY A 22 -6.07 -30.28 0.36
C GLY A 22 -5.70 -31.47 1.25
N THR A 23 -5.99 -32.71 0.84
CA THR A 23 -5.67 -33.90 1.63
C THR A 23 -4.16 -34.13 1.69
N ARG A 24 -3.62 -34.40 2.87
CA ARG A 24 -2.21 -34.74 3.04
C ARG A 24 -1.92 -36.11 2.39
N VAL A 25 -0.97 -36.10 1.45
CA VAL A 25 -0.64 -37.27 0.61
C VAL A 25 0.68 -37.94 0.99
N ARG A 26 1.45 -37.32 1.92
CA ARG A 26 2.69 -37.87 2.48
C ARG A 26 2.86 -37.47 3.95
N ASP A 27 3.47 -38.34 4.75
CA ASP A 27 3.66 -38.15 6.18
C ASP A 27 5.05 -37.65 6.59
N GLU A 28 6.05 -37.65 5.69
CA GLU A 28 7.42 -37.24 5.98
C GLU A 28 7.92 -36.25 4.94
N GLU A 29 8.59 -35.16 5.38
CA GLU A 29 9.42 -34.33 4.51
C GLU A 29 10.60 -35.19 4.00
N PRO A 30 10.91 -35.17 2.69
CA PRO A 30 12.12 -35.82 2.19
C PRO A 30 13.33 -35.17 2.86
N ALA A 31 14.19 -35.99 3.47
CA ALA A 31 15.41 -35.51 4.11
C ALA A 31 16.23 -34.64 3.10
N ALA A 32 16.54 -33.43 3.51
CA ALA A 32 17.39 -32.57 2.72
C ALA A 32 18.72 -33.28 2.44
N PRO A 33 19.25 -33.20 1.20
CA PRO A 33 20.54 -33.79 0.88
C PRO A 33 21.61 -33.19 1.80
N SER A 34 22.32 -34.06 2.54
CA SER A 34 23.42 -33.67 3.40
C SER A 34 24.54 -33.07 2.53
N VAL A 35 24.70 -31.76 2.60
CA VAL A 35 25.86 -31.05 2.04
C VAL A 35 27.01 -31.24 3.03
N GLU A 36 28.01 -32.02 2.67
CA GLU A 36 29.28 -32.05 3.40
C GLU A 36 29.90 -30.64 3.40
N PRO A 37 30.50 -30.18 4.50
CA PRO A 37 31.12 -28.86 4.54
C PRO A 37 32.35 -28.86 3.60
N GLN A 38 32.24 -28.15 2.50
CA GLN A 38 33.41 -27.80 1.69
C GLN A 38 34.25 -26.78 2.47
N GLU A 39 35.51 -27.13 2.71
CA GLU A 39 36.51 -26.20 3.22
C GLU A 39 36.57 -24.95 2.34
N SER A 40 36.42 -23.79 2.97
CA SER A 40 36.49 -22.49 2.32
C SER A 40 37.92 -22.27 1.78
N GLU A 41 38.09 -22.28 0.48
CA GLU A 41 39.31 -21.73 -0.15
C GLU A 41 39.43 -20.22 0.18
N PRO A 42 40.65 -19.67 0.35
CA PRO A 42 40.84 -18.28 0.66
C PRO A 42 40.32 -17.41 -0.49
N VAL A 43 39.46 -16.46 -0.15
CA VAL A 43 38.93 -15.45 -1.08
C VAL A 43 40.09 -14.71 -1.71
N ALA A 44 40.32 -14.96 -2.99
CA ALA A 44 41.24 -14.16 -3.80
C ALA A 44 40.73 -12.71 -3.87
N ASP A 45 41.62 -11.73 -3.70
CA ASP A 45 41.35 -10.31 -3.90
C ASP A 45 40.64 -10.09 -5.25
N GLY A 46 39.30 -10.04 -5.21
CA GLY A 46 38.48 -9.84 -6.39
C GLY A 46 38.51 -8.38 -6.81
N LYS A 47 38.98 -8.13 -8.01
CA LYS A 47 38.69 -6.91 -8.74
C LYS A 47 37.20 -6.65 -8.66
N SER A 48 36.80 -5.46 -8.18
CA SER A 48 35.43 -5.00 -8.22
C SER A 48 34.99 -4.86 -9.67
N ASP A 49 34.30 -5.86 -10.18
CA ASP A 49 33.57 -5.74 -11.45
C ASP A 49 32.42 -4.75 -11.20
N PHE A 50 32.64 -3.48 -11.53
CA PHE A 50 31.57 -2.50 -11.61
C PHE A 50 30.60 -2.99 -12.68
N VAL A 51 29.32 -3.14 -12.31
CA VAL A 51 28.24 -3.36 -13.28
C VAL A 51 28.32 -2.24 -14.32
N SER A 52 28.28 -2.58 -15.60
CA SER A 52 28.32 -1.58 -16.65
C SER A 52 27.12 -0.64 -16.51
N VAL A 53 27.27 0.63 -16.88
CA VAL A 53 26.17 1.61 -16.79
C VAL A 53 24.98 1.16 -17.63
N ASP A 54 25.23 0.45 -18.73
CA ASP A 54 24.20 -0.04 -19.65
C ASP A 54 23.36 -1.21 -19.06
N ASP A 55 23.90 -1.92 -18.06
CA ASP A 55 23.21 -3.03 -17.39
C ASP A 55 22.58 -2.62 -16.04
N ALA A 56 22.80 -1.38 -15.61
CA ALA A 56 22.28 -0.89 -14.35
C ALA A 56 20.77 -0.57 -14.43
N VAL A 57 20.08 -0.73 -13.31
CA VAL A 57 18.72 -0.21 -13.13
C VAL A 57 18.81 1.28 -12.82
N HIS A 58 18.09 2.11 -13.56
CA HIS A 58 18.13 3.56 -13.44
C HIS A 58 16.99 4.09 -12.58
N GLY A 59 17.28 5.13 -11.79
CA GLY A 59 16.30 5.81 -10.95
C GLY A 59 16.69 7.25 -10.64
N LEU A 60 15.72 8.02 -10.19
CA LEU A 60 15.86 9.41 -9.80
C LEU A 60 15.70 9.57 -8.29
N ILE A 61 16.57 10.35 -7.66
CA ILE A 61 16.36 10.87 -6.30
C ILE A 61 15.89 12.31 -6.44
N LEU A 62 14.67 12.59 -6.00
CA LEU A 62 14.08 13.93 -6.02
C LEU A 62 14.07 14.53 -4.62
N THR A 63 14.65 15.71 -4.47
CA THR A 63 14.59 16.49 -3.22
C THR A 63 14.71 17.98 -3.52
N ASN A 64 14.58 18.82 -2.50
CA ASN A 64 15.00 20.22 -2.50
C ASN A 64 16.07 20.38 -1.43
N LEU A 65 17.34 20.39 -1.84
CA LEU A 65 18.49 20.38 -0.91
C LEU A 65 18.46 21.58 0.05
N SER A 66 18.08 22.75 -0.41
CA SER A 66 18.04 23.94 0.45
C SER A 66 16.94 23.84 1.52
N LEU A 67 15.75 23.37 1.18
CA LEU A 67 14.66 23.17 2.15
C LEU A 67 14.98 22.02 3.12
N LEU A 68 15.47 20.90 2.60
CA LEU A 68 15.87 19.74 3.41
C LEU A 68 16.99 20.10 4.38
N ALA A 69 18.01 20.84 3.92
CA ALA A 69 19.11 21.29 4.78
C ALA A 69 18.63 22.25 5.88
N ALA A 70 17.71 23.18 5.54
CA ALA A 70 17.11 24.08 6.53
C ALA A 70 16.29 23.31 7.57
N LYS A 71 15.46 22.34 7.15
CA LYS A 71 14.64 21.50 8.05
C LYS A 71 15.53 20.68 9.00
N LEU A 72 16.57 20.04 8.48
CA LEU A 72 17.50 19.20 9.25
C LEU A 72 18.60 20.00 9.97
N ARG A 73 18.66 21.33 9.81
CA ARG A 73 19.63 22.25 10.42
C ARG A 73 21.08 21.91 10.10
N VAL A 74 21.36 21.53 8.88
CA VAL A 74 22.69 21.22 8.36
C VAL A 74 23.01 22.06 7.12
N SER A 75 24.26 22.05 6.63
CA SER A 75 24.59 22.72 5.37
C SER A 75 24.12 21.88 4.16
N ALA A 76 23.65 22.56 3.11
CA ALA A 76 23.27 21.89 1.86
C ALA A 76 24.43 21.08 1.26
N SER A 77 25.67 21.61 1.33
CA SER A 77 26.86 20.90 0.84
C SER A 77 27.22 19.64 1.63
N SER A 78 26.94 19.60 2.94
CA SER A 78 27.10 18.37 3.74
C SER A 78 26.06 17.33 3.37
N LEU A 79 24.83 17.77 3.17
CA LEU A 79 23.71 16.92 2.77
C LEU A 79 23.92 16.32 1.37
N GLU A 80 24.34 17.15 0.42
CA GLU A 80 24.68 16.72 -0.95
C GLU A 80 25.75 15.60 -0.93
N LYS A 81 26.79 15.74 -0.10
CA LYS A 81 27.81 14.70 0.06
C LYS A 81 27.24 13.39 0.59
N VAL A 82 26.33 13.44 1.57
CA VAL A 82 25.67 12.26 2.10
C VAL A 82 24.82 11.57 1.03
N LEU A 83 24.04 12.33 0.27
CA LEU A 83 23.24 11.79 -0.83
C LEU A 83 24.12 11.24 -1.96
N GLN A 84 25.24 11.89 -2.27
CA GLN A 84 26.18 11.37 -3.27
C GLN A 84 26.85 10.07 -2.80
N GLN A 85 27.18 9.95 -1.52
CA GLN A 85 27.70 8.68 -0.96
C GLN A 85 26.67 7.55 -1.09
N TYR A 86 25.38 7.86 -0.89
CA TYR A 86 24.30 6.91 -1.10
C TYR A 86 24.20 6.50 -2.58
N VAL A 87 24.22 7.44 -3.51
CA VAL A 87 24.23 7.19 -4.96
C VAL A 87 25.38 6.27 -5.35
N ASP A 88 26.59 6.59 -4.89
CA ASP A 88 27.80 5.81 -5.19
C ASP A 88 27.75 4.41 -4.55
N GLY A 89 27.18 4.30 -3.36
CA GLY A 89 26.96 3.04 -2.66
C GLY A 89 26.03 2.11 -3.44
N LYS A 90 24.88 2.60 -3.84
CA LYS A 90 23.89 1.84 -4.62
C LYS A 90 24.37 1.44 -6.01
N ARG A 91 25.18 2.30 -6.65
CA ARG A 91 25.77 2.00 -7.98
C ARG A 91 26.62 0.74 -7.98
N ARG A 92 27.32 0.44 -6.89
CA ARG A 92 28.12 -0.80 -6.76
C ARG A 92 27.26 -2.07 -6.86
N TRP A 93 25.97 -1.95 -6.61
CA TRP A 93 25.00 -3.03 -6.68
C TRP A 93 24.14 -2.98 -7.96
N GLY A 94 24.53 -2.15 -8.94
CA GLY A 94 23.81 -2.07 -10.21
C GLY A 94 22.58 -1.16 -10.19
N ILE A 95 22.46 -0.26 -9.20
CA ILE A 95 21.39 0.74 -9.15
C ILE A 95 21.99 2.12 -9.39
N ALA A 96 21.71 2.70 -10.55
CA ALA A 96 22.22 4.01 -10.97
C ALA A 96 21.19 5.10 -10.64
N TRP A 97 21.41 5.78 -9.53
CA TRP A 97 20.61 6.93 -9.13
C TRP A 97 21.16 8.23 -9.73
N GLU A 98 20.26 9.09 -10.22
CA GLU A 98 20.54 10.50 -10.54
C GLU A 98 19.90 11.39 -9.48
N LEU A 99 20.70 12.27 -8.86
CA LEU A 99 20.22 13.21 -7.84
C LEU A 99 19.67 14.47 -8.53
N ILE A 100 18.41 14.76 -8.31
CA ILE A 100 17.69 15.94 -8.82
C ILE A 100 17.42 16.88 -7.64
N ASP A 101 18.16 18.00 -7.59
CA ASP A 101 17.86 19.11 -6.67
C ASP A 101 16.82 20.03 -7.30
N ALA A 102 15.57 19.93 -6.85
CA ALA A 102 14.51 20.79 -7.34
C ALA A 102 14.75 22.29 -7.02
N GLY A 103 15.54 22.60 -5.99
CA GLY A 103 15.86 23.97 -5.60
C GLY A 103 16.78 24.68 -6.57
N ASP A 104 17.63 23.94 -7.29
CA ASP A 104 18.57 24.46 -8.29
C ASP A 104 18.26 24.01 -9.73
N TYR A 105 17.14 23.31 -9.93
CA TYR A 105 16.78 22.78 -11.24
C TYR A 105 16.39 23.88 -12.22
N THR A 106 16.94 23.80 -13.44
CA THR A 106 16.65 24.75 -14.51
C THR A 106 16.25 24.03 -15.79
N PHE A 107 15.17 24.44 -16.41
CA PHE A 107 14.74 23.91 -17.70
C PHE A 107 14.45 25.01 -18.72
N LYS A 108 14.56 24.67 -19.99
CA LYS A 108 14.29 25.58 -21.10
C LYS A 108 12.85 25.48 -21.54
N LYS A 109 12.03 26.48 -21.17
CA LYS A 109 10.66 26.58 -21.68
C LYS A 109 10.69 27.36 -23.01
N ARG A 110 10.20 26.77 -24.11
CA ARG A 110 10.04 27.47 -25.39
C ARG A 110 8.71 28.20 -25.40
N ASN A 111 8.73 29.51 -25.77
CA ASN A 111 7.49 30.24 -26.01
C ASN A 111 6.89 29.87 -27.38
N LEU A 112 5.66 30.35 -27.65
CA LEU A 112 4.97 30.18 -28.94
C LEU A 112 5.77 30.61 -30.18
N LEU A 113 6.80 31.45 -30.00
CA LEU A 113 7.70 31.93 -31.05
C LEU A 113 9.00 31.12 -31.15
N GLY A 114 9.10 30.01 -30.41
CA GLY A 114 10.28 29.14 -30.43
C GLY A 114 11.49 29.65 -29.66
N MET A 115 11.39 30.83 -28.99
CA MET A 115 12.46 31.40 -28.18
C MET A 115 12.51 30.69 -26.84
N GLY A 116 13.66 30.11 -26.51
CA GLY A 116 13.90 29.44 -25.23
C GLY A 116 14.10 30.44 -24.10
N ARG A 117 13.34 30.30 -23.02
CA ARG A 117 13.58 30.98 -21.75
C ARG A 117 14.03 29.95 -20.71
N THR A 118 15.16 30.22 -20.04
CA THR A 118 15.55 29.44 -18.87
C THR A 118 14.60 29.76 -17.72
N VAL A 119 14.01 28.75 -17.13
CA VAL A 119 13.10 28.86 -15.98
C VAL A 119 13.80 28.19 -14.81
N HIS A 120 14.04 28.97 -13.73
CA HIS A 120 14.41 28.39 -12.43
C HIS A 120 13.13 28.07 -11.67
N LEU A 121 13.08 26.88 -11.10
CA LEU A 121 12.01 26.54 -10.19
C LEU A 121 12.22 27.30 -8.88
N LYS A 122 11.22 28.07 -8.47
CA LYS A 122 11.20 28.59 -7.11
C LYS A 122 10.65 27.52 -6.18
N ALA A 123 11.22 27.40 -4.99
CA ALA A 123 10.63 26.62 -3.93
C ALA A 123 9.14 26.98 -3.78
N THR A 124 8.27 26.00 -3.78
CA THR A 124 6.82 26.17 -3.79
C THR A 124 6.18 25.07 -2.95
N ASP A 125 5.06 25.39 -2.36
CA ASP A 125 4.16 24.48 -1.66
C ASP A 125 3.27 23.64 -2.60
N LYS A 126 3.52 23.73 -3.93
CA LYS A 126 2.72 23.05 -4.95
C LYS A 126 3.48 21.91 -5.59
N PRO A 127 2.86 20.76 -5.84
CA PRO A 127 3.51 19.60 -6.45
C PRO A 127 3.81 19.77 -7.94
N TRP A 128 3.02 20.56 -8.67
CA TRP A 128 3.11 20.71 -10.13
C TRP A 128 4.50 21.07 -10.67
N PRO A 129 5.25 22.01 -10.06
CA PRO A 129 6.59 22.30 -10.50
C PRO A 129 7.56 21.11 -10.41
N TYR A 130 7.40 20.27 -9.40
CA TYR A 130 8.22 19.07 -9.26
C TYR A 130 7.86 18.01 -10.31
N MET A 131 6.57 17.90 -10.65
CA MET A 131 6.12 17.04 -11.75
C MET A 131 6.67 17.50 -13.11
N GLU A 132 6.75 18.83 -13.36
CA GLU A 132 7.35 19.39 -14.56
C GLU A 132 8.86 19.06 -14.67
N ILE A 133 9.59 19.01 -13.55
CA ILE A 133 10.98 18.53 -13.52
C ILE A 133 11.04 17.08 -14.00
N LEU A 134 10.22 16.20 -13.42
CA LEU A 134 10.21 14.79 -13.80
C LEU A 134 9.85 14.57 -15.28
N LYS A 135 8.91 15.37 -15.81
CA LYS A 135 8.59 15.38 -17.24
C LYS A 135 9.80 15.78 -18.11
N ASP A 136 10.52 16.84 -17.71
CA ASP A 136 11.67 17.33 -18.45
C ASP A 136 12.81 16.31 -18.44
N VAL A 137 13.10 15.67 -17.30
CA VAL A 137 14.10 14.60 -17.16
C VAL A 137 13.73 13.41 -18.07
N HIS A 138 12.53 12.87 -17.94
CA HIS A 138 12.08 11.76 -18.77
C HIS A 138 12.12 12.08 -20.27
N GLN A 139 11.67 13.26 -20.68
CA GLN A 139 11.78 13.66 -22.08
C GLN A 139 13.23 13.84 -22.55
N HIS A 140 14.15 14.19 -21.65
CA HIS A 140 15.56 14.29 -21.95
C HIS A 140 16.16 12.90 -22.17
N GLU A 141 15.84 11.93 -21.31
CA GLU A 141 16.25 10.53 -21.47
C GLU A 141 15.79 9.97 -22.82
N LEU A 142 14.50 10.10 -23.15
CA LEU A 142 13.92 9.64 -24.42
C LEU A 142 14.61 10.28 -25.63
N LYS A 143 14.81 11.61 -25.64
CA LYS A 143 15.40 12.33 -26.78
C LYS A 143 16.87 11.97 -27.01
N ARG A 144 17.59 11.55 -25.97
CA ARG A 144 18.99 11.15 -26.05
C ARG A 144 19.20 9.65 -26.24
N GLY A 145 18.12 8.85 -26.15
CA GLY A 145 18.21 7.39 -26.13
C GLY A 145 18.99 6.88 -24.91
N LEU A 146 18.86 7.57 -23.77
CA LEU A 146 19.41 7.14 -22.49
C LEU A 146 18.51 6.04 -21.91
N PRO A 147 19.04 5.19 -21.02
CA PRO A 147 18.19 4.30 -20.25
C PRO A 147 17.13 5.09 -19.49
N GLU A 148 15.88 4.66 -19.60
CA GLU A 148 14.76 5.32 -18.90
C GLU A 148 14.81 5.00 -17.41
N SER A 149 14.67 6.03 -16.58
CA SER A 149 14.56 5.88 -15.13
C SER A 149 13.24 5.18 -14.78
N GLN A 150 13.33 4.13 -13.98
CA GLN A 150 12.19 3.30 -13.58
C GLN A 150 11.78 3.51 -12.13
N TYR A 151 12.69 4.04 -11.30
CA TYR A 151 12.44 4.32 -9.90
C TYR A 151 12.51 5.81 -9.62
N LEU A 152 11.68 6.23 -8.67
CA LEU A 152 11.72 7.58 -8.11
C LEU A 152 11.76 7.48 -6.58
N PHE A 153 12.86 7.93 -6.00
CA PHE A 153 13.02 8.03 -4.56
C PHE A 153 12.91 9.50 -4.14
N ILE A 154 11.80 9.86 -3.50
CA ILE A 154 11.56 11.21 -2.98
C ILE A 154 12.14 11.31 -1.58
N ILE A 155 13.06 12.25 -1.34
CA ILE A 155 13.62 12.51 -0.01
C ILE A 155 13.08 13.85 0.49
N GLY A 156 12.11 13.78 1.40
CA GLY A 156 11.48 14.98 1.98
C GLY A 156 10.05 14.77 2.46
N GLY A 157 9.66 15.55 3.45
CA GLY A 157 8.28 15.74 3.86
C GLY A 157 7.51 16.60 2.86
N ASP A 158 6.25 16.88 3.18
CA ASP A 158 5.36 17.73 2.37
C ASP A 158 5.90 19.17 2.22
N ASP A 159 6.60 19.65 3.23
CA ASP A 159 7.25 20.97 3.27
C ASP A 159 8.56 21.08 2.44
N ILE A 160 9.07 19.96 1.93
CA ILE A 160 10.31 19.87 1.14
C ILE A 160 10.00 19.52 -0.31
N VAL A 161 9.29 18.42 -0.53
CA VAL A 161 8.72 17.99 -1.81
C VAL A 161 7.23 17.78 -1.59
N PRO A 162 6.38 18.75 -1.97
CA PRO A 162 4.96 18.73 -1.66
C PRO A 162 4.29 17.43 -2.10
N MET A 163 3.49 16.84 -1.23
CA MET A 163 2.71 15.67 -1.57
C MET A 163 1.46 16.11 -2.33
N PRO A 164 1.20 15.59 -3.55
CA PRO A 164 -0.02 15.92 -4.27
C PRO A 164 -1.25 15.59 -3.44
N CYS A 165 -2.21 16.51 -3.40
CA CYS A 165 -3.46 16.37 -2.67
C CYS A 165 -4.61 16.33 -3.67
N VAL A 166 -5.25 15.17 -3.80
CA VAL A 166 -6.32 14.91 -4.76
C VAL A 166 -7.67 15.13 -4.08
N ARG A 167 -8.55 15.89 -4.73
CA ARG A 167 -9.95 15.98 -4.28
C ARG A 167 -10.74 14.84 -4.88
N HIS A 168 -11.61 14.25 -4.07
CA HIS A 168 -12.63 13.35 -4.58
C HIS A 168 -14.03 13.83 -4.22
N TYR A 169 -15.01 13.47 -5.06
CA TYR A 169 -16.38 14.00 -4.96
C TYR A 169 -17.34 13.07 -4.21
N PHE A 170 -16.81 12.24 -3.30
CA PHE A 170 -17.63 11.30 -2.54
C PHE A 170 -17.50 11.50 -1.03
N PRO A 171 -17.82 12.70 -0.51
CA PRO A 171 -17.79 12.95 0.93
C PRO A 171 -18.76 12.07 1.72
N GLU A 172 -19.72 11.44 1.03
CA GLU A 172 -20.67 10.51 1.64
C GLU A 172 -20.08 9.10 1.77
N ALA A 173 -19.18 8.71 0.87
CA ALA A 173 -18.46 7.43 0.95
C ALA A 173 -17.26 7.51 1.90
N ASP A 174 -16.64 8.69 1.96
CA ASP A 174 -15.45 8.94 2.75
C ASP A 174 -15.60 10.28 3.47
N SER A 175 -15.21 10.36 4.73
CA SER A 175 -15.21 11.61 5.49
C SER A 175 -14.16 12.60 4.98
N ASP A 176 -13.13 12.11 4.30
CA ASP A 176 -12.09 12.91 3.71
C ASP A 176 -12.54 13.54 2.38
N LYS A 177 -12.26 14.81 2.21
CA LYS A 177 -12.50 15.51 0.94
C LYS A 177 -11.30 15.45 0.01
N THR A 178 -10.15 15.09 0.55
CA THR A 178 -8.86 15.12 -0.13
C THR A 178 -7.99 13.97 0.34
N ILE A 179 -7.19 13.44 -0.59
CA ILE A 179 -6.26 12.33 -0.37
C ILE A 179 -4.86 12.79 -0.74
N ASP A 180 -3.91 12.63 0.18
CA ASP A 180 -2.50 12.90 -0.07
C ASP A 180 -1.86 11.67 -0.74
N THR A 181 -1.18 11.86 -1.87
CA THR A 181 -0.68 10.75 -2.68
C THR A 181 0.56 11.07 -3.47
N ASP A 182 1.50 10.13 -3.51
CA ASP A 182 2.65 10.18 -4.43
C ASP A 182 2.36 9.54 -5.80
N LEU A 183 1.16 9.01 -6.01
CA LEU A 183 0.78 8.38 -7.29
C LEU A 183 0.95 9.31 -8.48
N LEU A 184 0.75 10.62 -8.30
CA LEU A 184 0.93 11.59 -9.38
C LEU A 184 2.41 11.80 -9.76
N TYR A 185 3.33 11.61 -8.83
CA TYR A 185 4.76 11.55 -9.16
C TYR A 185 5.12 10.27 -9.90
N ALA A 186 4.36 9.18 -9.69
CA ALA A 186 4.54 7.95 -10.44
C ALA A 186 4.22 8.12 -11.93
N TYR A 187 3.32 9.05 -12.27
CA TYR A 187 2.98 9.42 -13.66
C TYR A 187 2.85 10.93 -13.80
N PRO A 188 3.95 11.67 -13.99
CA PRO A 188 3.96 13.14 -13.97
C PRO A 188 3.17 13.78 -15.12
N TYR A 189 2.70 13.01 -16.10
CA TYR A 189 1.78 13.44 -17.15
C TYR A 189 0.30 13.39 -16.75
N GLY A 190 0.01 12.98 -15.53
CA GLY A 190 -1.32 12.62 -15.05
C GLY A 190 -2.21 13.80 -14.60
N GLU A 191 -2.06 15.01 -15.17
CA GLU A 191 -3.04 16.09 -14.93
C GLU A 191 -4.46 15.65 -15.30
N GLU A 192 -4.61 14.85 -16.36
CA GLU A 192 -5.89 14.26 -16.77
C GLU A 192 -6.42 13.27 -15.74
N MET A 193 -5.55 12.49 -15.08
CA MET A 193 -5.92 11.55 -14.03
C MET A 193 -6.56 12.24 -12.82
N LEU A 194 -6.07 13.44 -12.44
CA LEU A 194 -6.67 14.28 -11.41
C LEU A 194 -8.05 14.79 -11.81
N LEU A 195 -8.18 15.29 -13.04
CA LEU A 195 -9.46 15.78 -13.56
C LEU A 195 -10.50 14.66 -13.62
N GLU A 196 -10.08 13.43 -13.87
CA GLU A 196 -10.96 12.26 -13.90
C GLU A 196 -11.47 11.92 -12.51
N LEU A 197 -10.63 11.91 -11.49
CA LEU A 197 -11.05 11.73 -10.09
C LEU A 197 -11.94 12.87 -9.61
N GLU A 198 -11.57 14.12 -9.94
CA GLU A 198 -12.37 15.31 -9.61
C GLU A 198 -13.72 15.35 -10.33
N ASN A 199 -13.80 14.85 -11.55
CA ASN A 199 -15.01 14.89 -12.37
C ASN A 199 -15.82 13.58 -12.37
N GLN A 200 -15.40 12.56 -11.65
CA GLN A 200 -16.08 11.24 -11.54
C GLN A 200 -16.24 10.52 -12.90
N GLN A 201 -15.38 10.78 -13.87
CA GLN A 201 -15.68 10.34 -15.23
C GLN A 201 -14.96 9.07 -15.64
N ILE A 202 -13.68 8.95 -15.41
CA ILE A 202 -12.90 7.76 -15.81
C ILE A 202 -11.60 7.77 -15.01
N PHE A 203 -11.28 6.68 -14.34
CA PHE A 203 -9.98 6.50 -13.74
C PHE A 203 -9.09 5.68 -14.68
N ARG A 204 -7.99 6.29 -15.15
CA ARG A 204 -6.93 5.61 -15.88
C ARG A 204 -5.77 5.43 -14.94
N TYR A 205 -5.29 4.20 -14.82
CA TYR A 205 -4.10 3.92 -14.05
C TYR A 205 -2.91 3.78 -14.99
N GLU A 206 -1.99 4.72 -14.92
CA GLU A 206 -0.71 4.70 -15.63
C GLU A 206 0.41 4.97 -14.64
N GLN A 207 1.53 4.30 -14.78
CA GLN A 207 2.69 4.47 -13.92
C GLN A 207 3.98 4.39 -14.74
N LEU A 208 4.82 5.42 -14.63
CA LEU A 208 6.13 5.50 -15.26
C LEU A 208 7.23 5.15 -14.24
N PHE A 209 7.13 5.70 -13.02
CA PHE A 209 8.09 5.49 -11.96
C PHE A 209 7.52 4.63 -10.83
N MET A 210 8.33 3.72 -10.29
CA MET A 210 8.08 3.06 -9.02
C MET A 210 8.51 3.99 -7.90
N VAL A 211 7.56 4.65 -7.27
CA VAL A 211 7.79 5.72 -6.31
C VAL A 211 7.87 5.18 -4.89
N GLY A 212 8.88 5.65 -4.15
CA GLY A 212 8.93 5.58 -2.70
C GLY A 212 9.36 6.92 -2.12
N ARG A 213 8.85 7.27 -0.94
CA ARG A 213 9.18 8.52 -0.24
C ARG A 213 9.87 8.22 1.08
N LEU A 214 11.02 8.87 1.35
CA LEU A 214 11.55 8.97 2.71
C LEU A 214 10.89 10.18 3.38
N PRO A 215 9.95 9.95 4.30
CA PRO A 215 9.23 11.04 4.95
C PRO A 215 10.13 11.77 5.96
N ILE A 216 10.07 13.10 5.95
CA ILE A 216 10.76 13.95 6.94
C ILE A 216 9.67 14.61 7.77
N GLY A 217 9.57 14.23 9.04
CA GLY A 217 8.60 14.76 10.00
C GLY A 217 9.13 16.00 10.74
N GLU A 218 8.36 16.47 11.73
CA GLU A 218 8.68 17.70 12.46
C GLU A 218 9.93 17.55 13.36
N ASP A 219 10.19 16.34 13.87
CA ASP A 219 11.30 16.01 14.75
C ASP A 219 12.37 15.12 14.10
N THR A 220 12.29 14.89 12.78
CA THR A 220 13.31 14.12 12.05
C THR A 220 14.63 14.87 12.05
N THR A 221 15.72 14.17 12.38
CA THR A 221 17.06 14.74 12.46
C THR A 221 17.92 14.36 11.23
N ALA A 222 19.03 15.05 11.06
CA ALA A 222 20.02 14.67 10.04
C ALA A 222 20.61 13.27 10.29
N GLU A 223 20.72 12.86 11.56
CA GLU A 223 21.16 11.53 11.94
C GLU A 223 20.16 10.44 11.52
N ASP A 224 18.86 10.67 11.68
CA ASP A 224 17.81 9.76 11.20
C ASP A 224 17.93 9.53 9.69
N LEU A 225 18.13 10.60 8.92
CA LEU A 225 18.33 10.51 7.47
C LEU A 225 19.57 9.68 7.12
N VAL A 226 20.71 9.99 7.74
CA VAL A 226 21.97 9.28 7.49
C VAL A 226 21.83 7.80 7.85
N ASN A 227 21.25 7.50 9.01
CA ASN A 227 21.03 6.14 9.47
C ASN A 227 20.12 5.35 8.52
N TYR A 228 19.03 5.96 8.06
CA TYR A 228 18.15 5.32 7.08
C TYR A 228 18.89 5.00 5.78
N LEU A 229 19.58 5.97 5.19
CA LEU A 229 20.34 5.78 3.94
C LEU A 229 21.41 4.70 4.10
N GLN A 230 22.11 4.66 5.25
CA GLN A 230 23.09 3.63 5.53
C GLN A 230 22.46 2.24 5.64
N ARG A 231 21.32 2.10 6.33
CA ARG A 231 20.58 0.83 6.41
C ARG A 231 20.14 0.37 5.02
N SER A 232 19.58 1.27 4.21
CA SER A 232 19.16 0.94 2.85
C SER A 232 20.35 0.51 1.96
N MET A 233 21.52 1.11 2.13
CA MET A 233 22.74 0.67 1.43
C MET A 233 23.22 -0.71 1.90
N ASN A 234 23.18 -0.97 3.21
CA ASN A 234 23.63 -2.24 3.78
C ASN A 234 22.75 -3.43 3.36
N HIS A 235 21.53 -3.18 2.93
CA HIS A 235 20.56 -4.19 2.48
C HIS A 235 20.20 -4.04 0.99
N THR A 236 21.13 -3.57 0.17
CA THR A 236 20.90 -3.46 -1.28
C THR A 236 20.82 -4.84 -1.96
N ASP A 237 21.48 -5.85 -1.40
CA ASP A 237 21.36 -7.26 -1.80
C ASP A 237 20.11 -7.97 -1.28
N GLY A 238 19.30 -7.26 -0.49
CA GLY A 238 18.03 -7.69 0.08
C GLY A 238 18.04 -7.84 1.59
N ILE A 239 16.86 -7.70 2.19
CA ILE A 239 16.63 -7.96 3.61
C ILE A 239 16.54 -9.48 3.80
N PRO A 240 17.36 -10.10 4.64
CA PRO A 240 17.20 -11.53 4.96
C PRO A 240 15.83 -11.78 5.62
N VAL A 241 15.11 -12.80 5.17
CA VAL A 241 13.79 -13.13 5.69
C VAL A 241 13.92 -13.95 6.96
N THR A 242 13.64 -13.35 8.11
CA THR A 242 13.74 -13.98 9.44
C THR A 242 12.39 -14.48 9.97
N GLY A 243 11.29 -13.89 9.49
CA GLY A 243 9.94 -14.22 9.93
C GLY A 243 8.99 -13.06 9.68
N ALA A 244 7.74 -13.25 10.08
CA ALA A 244 6.71 -12.25 9.99
C ALA A 244 5.97 -12.10 11.34
N TYR A 245 5.39 -10.92 11.55
CA TYR A 245 4.41 -10.65 12.60
C TYR A 245 3.11 -10.18 11.96
N GLY A 246 1.98 -10.73 12.39
CA GLY A 246 0.66 -10.34 11.89
C GLY A 246 -0.30 -10.05 13.04
N GLN A 247 -1.04 -8.95 12.96
CA GLN A 247 -2.03 -8.54 13.95
C GLN A 247 -3.30 -8.01 13.25
N CYS A 248 -4.46 -8.47 13.69
CA CYS A 248 -5.72 -8.10 13.06
C CYS A 248 -6.86 -7.93 14.07
N ASP A 249 -7.87 -7.19 13.64
CA ASP A 249 -9.15 -7.10 14.33
C ASP A 249 -9.95 -8.39 14.15
N PRO A 250 -10.69 -8.87 15.17
CA PRO A 250 -11.53 -10.06 15.07
C PRO A 250 -12.61 -10.01 13.99
N HIS A 251 -13.10 -8.81 13.63
CA HIS A 251 -14.12 -8.63 12.58
C HIS A 251 -13.59 -8.94 11.18
N TRP A 252 -12.26 -8.97 10.99
CA TRP A 252 -11.60 -9.26 9.71
C TRP A 252 -10.62 -10.43 9.80
N LYS A 253 -10.74 -11.30 10.80
CA LYS A 253 -9.77 -12.37 11.06
C LYS A 253 -9.64 -13.36 9.89
N ASN A 254 -10.76 -13.70 9.22
CA ASN A 254 -10.72 -14.62 8.07
C ASN A 254 -10.12 -13.94 6.84
N VAL A 255 -10.50 -12.68 6.57
CA VAL A 255 -9.90 -11.87 5.51
C VAL A 255 -8.40 -11.72 5.76
N SER A 256 -8.00 -11.34 6.97
CA SER A 256 -6.59 -11.18 7.35
C SER A 256 -5.80 -12.48 7.20
N ALA A 257 -6.37 -13.62 7.64
CA ALA A 257 -5.74 -14.92 7.49
C ALA A 257 -5.61 -15.33 6.00
N ARG A 258 -6.57 -14.95 5.15
CA ARG A 258 -6.47 -15.14 3.70
C ARG A 258 -5.38 -14.27 3.08
N VAL A 259 -5.31 -12.99 3.45
CA VAL A 259 -4.26 -12.06 3.01
C VAL A 259 -2.87 -12.55 3.44
N ALA A 260 -2.75 -13.09 4.64
CA ALA A 260 -1.51 -13.65 5.18
C ALA A 260 -1.24 -15.11 4.77
N SER A 261 -2.04 -15.70 3.87
CA SER A 261 -1.97 -17.13 3.55
C SER A 261 -0.59 -17.61 3.13
N ASP A 262 0.13 -16.82 2.32
CA ASP A 262 1.48 -17.19 1.87
C ASP A 262 2.50 -17.09 3.00
N LEU A 263 2.36 -16.11 3.93
CA LEU A 263 3.18 -16.01 5.13
C LEU A 263 2.97 -17.22 6.05
N ILE A 264 1.73 -17.69 6.15
CA ILE A 264 1.35 -18.88 6.91
C ILE A 264 1.92 -20.12 6.23
N GLY A 265 1.72 -20.24 4.91
CA GLY A 265 2.16 -21.38 4.09
C GLY A 265 3.68 -21.57 4.08
N CYS A 266 4.44 -20.46 4.01
CA CYS A 266 5.91 -20.48 4.08
C CYS A 266 6.45 -20.60 5.52
N GLY A 267 5.59 -20.66 6.54
CA GLY A 267 6.01 -20.79 7.94
C GLY A 267 6.65 -19.51 8.52
N LEU A 268 6.47 -18.36 7.89
CA LEU A 268 7.03 -17.09 8.36
C LEU A 268 6.29 -16.54 9.58
N LEU A 269 4.97 -16.73 9.66
CA LEU A 269 4.22 -16.48 10.89
C LEU A 269 4.47 -17.61 11.88
N PRO A 270 4.91 -17.32 13.12
CA PRO A 270 5.27 -18.34 14.09
C PRO A 270 4.06 -19.18 14.50
N ASN A 271 4.30 -20.45 14.84
CA ASN A 271 3.27 -21.24 15.51
C ASN A 271 3.15 -20.76 16.96
N LEU A 272 1.96 -20.33 17.33
CA LEU A 272 1.67 -19.77 18.65
C LEU A 272 1.04 -20.81 19.61
N ASP A 273 0.81 -22.04 19.15
CA ASP A 273 0.22 -23.12 19.95
C ASP A 273 1.06 -23.42 21.19
N GLY A 274 0.43 -23.32 22.36
CA GLY A 274 1.07 -23.56 23.65
C GLY A 274 2.00 -22.43 24.13
N GLN A 275 2.18 -21.35 23.35
CA GLN A 275 2.93 -20.15 23.76
C GLN A 275 2.02 -19.11 24.38
N ILE A 276 0.85 -18.90 23.78
CA ILE A 276 -0.23 -18.03 24.28
C ILE A 276 -1.56 -18.78 24.22
N GLY A 277 -2.59 -18.27 24.91
CA GLY A 277 -3.93 -18.85 24.87
C GLY A 277 -4.53 -18.81 23.46
N PRO A 278 -5.35 -19.79 23.06
CA PRO A 278 -5.93 -19.87 21.71
C PRO A 278 -6.90 -18.71 21.42
N GLU A 279 -7.36 -18.00 22.43
CA GLU A 279 -8.20 -16.80 22.31
C GLU A 279 -7.45 -15.58 21.82
N TYR A 280 -6.10 -15.59 21.86
CA TYR A 280 -5.25 -14.45 21.48
C TYR A 280 -4.80 -14.48 20.03
N TYR A 281 -5.05 -15.53 19.28
CA TYR A 281 -4.64 -15.64 17.89
C TYR A 281 -5.62 -16.43 17.02
N TYR A 282 -5.55 -16.22 15.71
CA TYR A 282 -6.30 -16.94 14.70
C TYR A 282 -5.44 -17.15 13.46
N TYR A 283 -5.24 -18.38 13.03
CA TYR A 283 -4.34 -18.72 11.92
C TYR A 283 -2.98 -18.02 12.05
N ARG A 284 -2.35 -18.07 13.23
CA ARG A 284 -1.05 -17.43 13.56
C ARG A 284 -1.05 -15.91 13.55
N MET A 285 -2.18 -15.25 13.29
CA MET A 285 -2.37 -13.81 13.42
C MET A 285 -2.78 -13.48 14.85
N ILE A 286 -2.15 -12.49 15.45
CA ILE A 286 -2.54 -11.98 16.77
C ILE A 286 -3.89 -11.29 16.65
N LEU A 287 -4.82 -11.60 17.55
CA LEU A 287 -6.12 -10.96 17.63
C LEU A 287 -6.09 -9.76 18.60
N SER A 288 -6.60 -8.64 18.16
CA SER A 288 -6.72 -7.42 18.95
C SER A 288 -8.17 -6.92 18.95
N PRO A 289 -8.75 -6.61 20.11
CA PRO A 289 -8.03 -6.19 21.33
C PRO A 289 -7.79 -7.28 22.40
N MET A 290 -7.69 -8.54 22.05
CA MET A 290 -7.23 -9.54 23.02
C MET A 290 -5.79 -9.23 23.46
N VAL A 291 -4.96 -8.76 22.51
CA VAL A 291 -3.67 -8.12 22.77
C VAL A 291 -3.83 -6.62 22.60
N ILE A 292 -3.45 -5.86 23.60
CA ILE A 292 -3.54 -4.39 23.63
C ILE A 292 -2.15 -3.76 23.77
N ASP A 293 -2.05 -2.43 23.69
CA ASP A 293 -0.80 -1.66 23.74
C ASP A 293 0.10 -1.98 24.94
N THR A 294 -0.48 -2.27 26.10
CA THR A 294 0.28 -2.63 27.31
C THR A 294 0.76 -4.08 27.35
N THR A 295 0.32 -4.92 26.45
CA THR A 295 0.68 -6.35 26.39
C THR A 295 1.33 -6.77 25.07
N VAL A 296 1.29 -5.92 24.05
CA VAL A 296 1.83 -6.23 22.70
C VAL A 296 3.33 -6.53 22.72
N ASP A 297 4.10 -5.88 23.58
CA ASP A 297 5.55 -6.14 23.75
C ASP A 297 5.89 -7.57 24.18
N GLN A 298 4.92 -8.32 24.69
CA GLN A 298 5.11 -9.72 25.10
C GLN A 298 4.97 -10.70 23.91
N VAL A 299 4.36 -10.24 22.82
CA VAL A 299 4.02 -11.11 21.67
C VAL A 299 4.57 -10.59 20.33
N ILE A 300 4.94 -9.32 20.24
CA ILE A 300 5.52 -8.76 19.01
C ILE A 300 6.90 -9.37 18.76
N ASN A 301 7.07 -9.94 17.57
CA ASN A 301 8.37 -10.44 17.13
C ASN A 301 9.23 -9.28 16.61
N LYS A 302 10.04 -8.67 17.47
CA LYS A 302 10.89 -7.51 17.14
C LYS A 302 11.96 -7.80 16.08
N GLU A 303 12.29 -9.09 15.85
CA GLU A 303 13.26 -9.54 14.86
C GLU A 303 12.59 -9.96 13.52
N ALA A 304 11.28 -9.77 13.37
CA ALA A 304 10.60 -10.09 12.13
C ALA A 304 11.02 -9.15 10.99
N SER A 305 11.18 -9.69 9.79
CA SER A 305 11.47 -8.92 8.58
C SER A 305 10.22 -8.37 7.90
N LEU A 306 9.02 -8.83 8.28
CA LEU A 306 7.75 -8.37 7.73
C LEU A 306 6.70 -8.21 8.83
N PHE A 307 6.05 -7.06 8.85
CA PHE A 307 4.92 -6.76 9.75
C PHE A 307 3.67 -6.51 8.91
N TYR A 308 2.56 -7.15 9.30
CA TYR A 308 1.27 -6.97 8.67
C TYR A 308 0.21 -6.61 9.71
N PHE A 309 -0.46 -5.46 9.51
CA PHE A 309 -1.52 -4.95 10.38
C PHE A 309 -2.82 -4.76 9.61
N ASN A 310 -3.87 -5.45 10.02
CA ASN A 310 -5.24 -5.22 9.57
C ASN A 310 -6.09 -4.81 10.77
N LEU A 311 -6.02 -3.53 11.11
CA LEU A 311 -6.54 -2.89 12.32
C LEU A 311 -7.20 -1.57 11.95
N HIS A 312 -7.99 -1.00 12.86
CA HIS A 312 -8.47 0.36 12.71
C HIS A 312 -7.36 1.39 12.88
N GLY A 313 -7.44 2.48 12.10
CA GLY A 313 -6.63 3.68 12.28
C GLY A 313 -7.49 4.90 12.57
N SER A 314 -6.87 6.00 13.00
CA SER A 314 -7.56 7.23 13.38
C SER A 314 -6.88 8.46 12.80
N ASP A 315 -7.68 9.48 12.47
CA ASP A 315 -7.21 10.81 12.09
C ASP A 315 -6.92 11.72 13.31
N ALA A 316 -7.33 11.31 14.51
CA ALA A 316 -7.15 12.08 15.73
C ALA A 316 -5.69 12.04 16.19
N LEU A 317 -5.04 13.22 16.30
CA LEU A 317 -3.64 13.33 16.77
C LEU A 317 -3.43 12.72 18.17
N GLN A 318 -4.43 12.82 19.04
CA GLN A 318 -4.37 12.29 20.40
C GLN A 318 -4.56 10.76 20.48
N ALA A 319 -4.96 10.15 19.36
CA ALA A 319 -5.21 8.72 19.26
C ALA A 319 -4.27 8.10 18.21
N SER A 320 -2.98 8.46 18.25
CA SER A 320 -1.96 7.90 17.36
C SER A 320 -1.77 6.42 17.63
N GLY A 321 -1.78 5.61 16.59
CA GLY A 321 -1.65 4.15 16.70
C GLY A 321 -2.76 3.40 15.99
N TYR A 322 -2.77 2.09 16.17
CA TYR A 322 -3.81 1.21 15.64
C TYR A 322 -4.69 0.68 16.75
N PHE A 323 -5.92 0.35 16.39
CA PHE A 323 -6.99 -0.01 17.33
C PHE A 323 -7.65 -1.31 16.90
N GLY A 324 -8.15 -2.07 17.89
CA GLY A 324 -9.02 -3.23 17.69
C GLY A 324 -10.36 -3.02 18.40
N GLU A 325 -11.43 -3.52 17.82
CA GLU A 325 -12.78 -3.48 18.40
C GLU A 325 -13.13 -4.80 19.09
N VAL A 326 -13.71 -4.70 20.29
CA VAL A 326 -14.30 -5.87 20.95
C VAL A 326 -15.62 -6.23 20.27
N PRO A 327 -15.80 -7.47 19.81
CA PRO A 327 -17.10 -7.93 19.36
C PRO A 327 -18.17 -7.66 20.43
N VAL A 328 -19.37 -7.18 20.01
CA VAL A 328 -20.49 -6.87 20.90
C VAL A 328 -20.32 -5.58 21.73
N HIS A 329 -20.13 -4.44 21.05
CA HIS A 329 -20.42 -3.09 21.57
C HIS A 329 -19.64 -2.60 22.81
N GLN A 330 -18.43 -3.09 23.06
CA GLN A 330 -17.64 -2.71 24.23
C GLN A 330 -16.57 -1.65 23.98
N GLY A 331 -16.48 -1.09 22.77
CA GLY A 331 -15.54 -0.02 22.42
C GLY A 331 -14.28 -0.52 21.71
N ALA A 332 -13.49 0.45 21.21
CA ALA A 332 -12.21 0.20 20.58
C ALA A 332 -11.06 0.44 21.59
N TYR A 333 -10.04 -0.38 21.51
CA TYR A 333 -8.86 -0.29 22.34
C TYR A 333 -7.64 -0.01 21.48
N GLN A 334 -6.76 0.85 21.94
CA GLN A 334 -5.46 1.03 21.32
C GLN A 334 -4.65 -0.25 21.52
N VAL A 335 -4.11 -0.80 20.44
CA VAL A 335 -3.47 -2.12 20.44
C VAL A 335 -2.00 -2.07 20.04
N ILE A 336 -1.61 -1.03 19.30
CA ILE A 336 -0.22 -0.74 18.97
C ILE A 336 -0.04 0.77 18.81
N ARG A 337 1.09 1.29 19.30
CA ARG A 337 1.45 2.71 19.29
C ARG A 337 2.73 2.93 18.49
N PRO A 338 3.03 4.19 18.10
CA PRO A 338 4.28 4.54 17.43
C PRO A 338 5.53 4.00 18.15
N GLU A 339 5.60 4.10 19.48
CA GLU A 339 6.76 3.66 20.25
C GLU A 339 7.06 2.17 20.11
N HIS A 340 6.06 1.30 19.86
CA HIS A 340 6.32 -0.12 19.64
C HIS A 340 7.07 -0.37 18.33
N LEU A 341 6.77 0.40 17.27
CA LEU A 341 7.49 0.30 16.00
C LEU A 341 8.92 0.88 16.08
N ALA A 342 9.15 1.83 17.00
CA ALA A 342 10.49 2.34 17.28
C ALA A 342 11.41 1.33 17.97
N THR A 343 10.87 0.22 18.49
CA THR A 343 11.64 -0.82 19.19
C THR A 343 11.94 -2.05 18.33
N LEU A 344 11.62 -2.04 17.04
CA LEU A 344 11.93 -3.14 16.14
C LEU A 344 13.44 -3.25 15.95
N GLU A 345 13.97 -4.49 16.01
CA GLU A 345 15.41 -4.73 16.15
C GLU A 345 16.07 -5.27 14.85
N TYR A 346 15.25 -5.50 13.80
CA TYR A 346 15.73 -6.09 12.57
C TYR A 346 15.21 -5.34 11.35
N PRO A 347 16.00 -5.25 10.26
CA PRO A 347 15.54 -4.63 9.02
C PRO A 347 14.26 -5.25 8.51
N ASN A 348 13.27 -4.41 8.27
CA ASN A 348 11.92 -4.89 8.02
C ASN A 348 11.12 -4.04 7.03
N VAL A 349 10.01 -4.63 6.58
CA VAL A 349 8.95 -3.98 5.81
C VAL A 349 7.67 -4.02 6.63
N VAL A 350 6.98 -2.89 6.74
CA VAL A 350 5.67 -2.78 7.39
C VAL A 350 4.58 -2.63 6.33
N VAL A 351 3.51 -3.40 6.46
CA VAL A 351 2.30 -3.34 5.63
C VAL A 351 1.10 -3.12 6.54
N THR A 352 0.33 -2.07 6.31
CA THR A 352 -0.87 -1.80 7.11
C THR A 352 -2.05 -1.43 6.24
N GLU A 353 -3.21 -1.97 6.58
CA GLU A 353 -4.49 -1.62 5.96
C GLU A 353 -5.27 -0.58 6.79
N ALA A 354 -4.73 -0.13 7.91
CA ALA A 354 -5.38 0.82 8.80
C ALA A 354 -5.65 2.16 8.09
N CYS A 355 -6.83 2.74 8.33
CA CYS A 355 -7.13 4.12 7.96
C CYS A 355 -6.05 5.04 8.54
N TYR A 356 -5.57 6.02 7.77
CA TYR A 356 -4.50 6.96 8.19
C TYR A 356 -3.22 6.26 8.67
N GLY A 357 -3.07 4.97 8.35
CA GLY A 357 -1.99 4.13 8.87
C GLY A 357 -0.59 4.61 8.52
N ALA A 358 -0.46 5.39 7.44
CA ALA A 358 0.79 6.02 7.01
C ALA A 358 0.73 7.55 7.02
N ARG A 359 -0.14 8.16 7.82
CA ARG A 359 -0.21 9.62 7.95
C ARG A 359 1.04 10.16 8.65
N PHE A 360 1.63 11.23 8.10
CA PHE A 360 2.84 11.85 8.65
C PHE A 360 2.92 13.37 8.51
N ILE A 361 2.12 13.97 7.63
CA ILE A 361 2.19 15.41 7.31
C ILE A 361 1.85 16.22 8.56
N GLY A 362 2.79 17.10 8.98
CA GLY A 362 2.68 17.91 10.20
C GLY A 362 2.77 17.13 11.51
N MET A 363 3.34 15.92 11.47
CA MET A 363 3.47 15.03 12.63
C MET A 363 4.94 14.81 13.02
N ASP A 364 5.15 14.39 14.25
CA ASP A 364 6.40 13.89 14.79
C ASP A 364 6.36 12.35 14.98
N LYS A 365 7.47 11.77 15.42
CA LYS A 365 7.61 10.32 15.65
C LYS A 365 6.68 9.78 16.74
N GLN A 366 6.26 10.62 17.71
CA GLN A 366 5.36 10.19 18.78
C GLN A 366 3.91 10.06 18.29
N HIS A 367 3.57 10.77 17.20
CA HIS A 367 2.21 10.85 16.70
C HIS A 367 2.01 10.16 15.34
N SER A 368 3.07 9.61 14.73
CA SER A 368 2.98 8.91 13.44
C SER A 368 3.59 7.52 13.52
N MET A 369 2.79 6.50 13.21
CA MET A 369 3.26 5.12 13.07
C MET A 369 4.38 5.01 12.04
N LEU A 370 4.21 5.68 10.90
CA LEU A 370 5.18 5.74 9.82
C LEU A 370 6.52 6.35 10.27
N LEU A 371 6.50 7.57 10.83
CA LEU A 371 7.73 8.26 11.24
C LEU A 371 8.46 7.51 12.35
N SER A 372 7.72 6.93 13.28
CA SER A 372 8.29 6.11 14.35
C SER A 372 9.00 4.86 13.80
N ALA A 373 8.33 4.12 12.92
CA ALA A 373 8.91 2.94 12.28
C ALA A 373 10.17 3.28 11.46
N MET A 374 10.10 4.32 10.61
CA MET A 374 11.19 4.72 9.71
C MET A 374 12.41 5.29 10.45
N SER A 375 12.23 5.78 11.68
CA SER A 375 13.33 6.27 12.51
C SER A 375 14.22 5.15 13.06
N ASN A 376 13.78 3.89 12.96
CA ASN A 376 14.51 2.71 13.41
C ASN A 376 14.77 1.74 12.23
N GLU A 377 14.59 0.44 12.39
CA GLU A 377 15.02 -0.58 11.42
C GLU A 377 14.09 -0.76 10.20
N THR A 378 12.95 -0.08 10.13
CA THR A 378 12.05 -0.16 8.98
C THR A 378 12.67 0.47 7.73
N LEU A 379 12.75 -0.31 6.64
CA LEU A 379 13.29 0.13 5.35
C LEU A 379 12.19 0.46 4.33
N ALA A 380 11.00 -0.11 4.50
CA ALA A 380 9.84 0.27 3.71
C ALA A 380 8.56 0.16 4.53
N PHE A 381 7.62 1.04 4.23
CA PHE A 381 6.32 1.09 4.88
C PHE A 381 5.24 1.31 3.82
N LEU A 382 4.27 0.41 3.74
CA LEU A 382 3.08 0.53 2.89
C LEU A 382 1.86 0.80 3.75
N GLY A 383 1.16 1.89 3.47
CA GLY A 383 -0.07 2.21 4.20
C GLY A 383 -0.86 3.36 3.58
N SER A 384 -2.08 3.54 4.06
CA SER A 384 -2.99 4.58 3.60
C SER A 384 -2.71 5.93 4.25
N SER A 385 -2.82 6.99 3.46
CA SER A 385 -2.78 8.38 3.93
C SER A 385 -4.13 8.84 4.51
N ARG A 386 -5.22 8.15 4.17
CA ARG A 386 -6.61 8.49 4.52
C ARG A 386 -7.40 7.24 4.91
N VAL A 387 -8.73 7.31 4.79
CA VAL A 387 -9.62 6.17 5.05
C VAL A 387 -9.32 5.03 4.08
N ALA A 388 -9.01 3.85 4.58
CA ALA A 388 -8.79 2.64 3.80
C ALA A 388 -10.01 1.74 3.81
N TRP A 389 -10.27 1.07 2.70
CA TRP A 389 -11.41 0.19 2.49
C TRP A 389 -10.97 -1.25 2.27
N GLY A 390 -11.62 -2.20 2.95
CA GLY A 390 -11.36 -3.63 2.79
C GLY A 390 -12.61 -4.47 3.00
N SER A 391 -12.50 -5.76 2.75
CA SER A 391 -13.59 -6.73 2.90
C SER A 391 -13.94 -6.99 4.36
N VAL A 392 -15.15 -7.49 4.62
CA VAL A 392 -15.69 -7.79 5.95
C VAL A 392 -15.96 -9.28 6.07
N ASP A 393 -15.63 -9.85 7.22
CA ASP A 393 -16.00 -11.24 7.54
C ASP A 393 -17.50 -11.35 7.84
N PRO A 394 -18.23 -12.30 7.23
CA PRO A 394 -19.52 -12.72 7.73
C PRO A 394 -19.39 -13.32 9.13
N GLU A 395 -20.38 -13.05 10.02
CA GLU A 395 -20.37 -13.62 11.39
C GLU A 395 -20.44 -15.16 11.41
N GLN A 396 -21.10 -15.76 10.40
CA GLN A 396 -21.31 -17.20 10.35
C GLN A 396 -20.78 -17.81 9.05
N GLY A 397 -20.08 -18.93 9.19
CA GLY A 397 -19.63 -19.72 8.06
C GLY A 397 -18.43 -19.17 7.29
N ALA A 398 -17.89 -18.01 7.69
CA ALA A 398 -16.67 -17.50 7.09
C ALA A 398 -15.44 -18.34 7.49
N THR A 399 -14.61 -18.63 6.50
CA THR A 399 -13.28 -19.23 6.67
C THR A 399 -12.30 -18.51 5.76
N PRO A 400 -10.98 -18.56 6.01
CA PRO A 400 -10.01 -17.96 5.10
C PRO A 400 -10.10 -18.44 3.65
N GLN A 401 -10.65 -19.62 3.42
CA GLN A 401 -10.78 -20.23 2.08
C GLN A 401 -11.98 -19.70 1.30
N ASN A 402 -13.06 -19.30 1.98
CA ASN A 402 -14.32 -18.91 1.33
C ASN A 402 -14.67 -17.41 1.47
N VAL A 403 -13.92 -16.65 2.28
CA VAL A 403 -14.13 -15.19 2.40
C VAL A 403 -13.63 -14.48 1.15
N GLY A 404 -14.37 -13.48 0.70
CA GLY A 404 -13.93 -12.57 -0.37
C GLY A 404 -12.80 -11.65 0.12
N VAL A 405 -11.94 -11.22 -0.79
CA VAL A 405 -10.94 -10.17 -0.56
C VAL A 405 -11.10 -9.08 -1.61
N GLY A 406 -10.98 -7.82 -1.22
CA GLY A 406 -11.13 -6.68 -2.11
C GLY A 406 -10.30 -5.48 -1.67
N LEU A 407 -10.02 -4.57 -2.58
CA LEU A 407 -9.41 -3.27 -2.30
C LEU A 407 -8.07 -3.38 -1.53
N ALA A 408 -8.00 -2.86 -0.29
CA ALA A 408 -6.80 -2.91 0.55
C ALA A 408 -6.30 -4.34 0.79
N ASP A 409 -7.21 -5.32 0.95
CA ASP A 409 -6.84 -6.72 1.15
C ASP A 409 -6.12 -7.29 -0.08
N VAL A 410 -6.62 -6.99 -1.31
CA VAL A 410 -5.95 -7.40 -2.56
C VAL A 410 -4.60 -6.71 -2.71
N LEU A 411 -4.53 -5.43 -2.33
CA LEU A 411 -3.30 -4.65 -2.38
C LEU A 411 -2.24 -5.24 -1.44
N ALA A 412 -2.60 -5.48 -0.17
CA ALA A 412 -1.70 -6.04 0.84
C ALA A 412 -1.25 -7.46 0.48
N TYR A 413 -2.19 -8.34 0.08
CA TYR A 413 -1.89 -9.69 -0.38
C TYR A 413 -0.88 -9.70 -1.53
N THR A 414 -1.19 -8.95 -2.61
CA THR A 414 -0.34 -8.94 -3.81
C THR A 414 1.04 -8.34 -3.51
N PHE A 415 1.09 -7.29 -2.70
CA PHE A 415 2.34 -6.66 -2.29
C PHE A 415 3.24 -7.64 -1.53
N MET A 416 2.72 -8.28 -0.48
CA MET A 416 3.49 -9.24 0.33
C MET A 416 3.92 -10.46 -0.48
N ASN A 417 3.03 -10.99 -1.32
CA ASN A 417 3.36 -12.12 -2.21
C ASN A 417 4.49 -11.75 -3.19
N ALA A 418 4.47 -10.56 -3.78
CA ALA A 418 5.54 -10.09 -4.65
C ALA A 418 6.88 -9.95 -3.91
N LEU A 419 6.88 -9.46 -2.67
CA LEU A 419 8.08 -9.40 -1.84
C LEU A 419 8.68 -10.79 -1.60
N LEU A 420 7.84 -11.79 -1.28
CA LEU A 420 8.29 -13.17 -1.09
C LEU A 420 8.88 -13.79 -2.38
N GLN A 421 8.54 -13.25 -3.53
CA GLN A 421 9.11 -13.62 -4.83
C GLN A 421 10.39 -12.85 -5.19
N GLY A 422 10.88 -11.95 -4.32
CA GLY A 422 12.08 -11.14 -4.52
C GLY A 422 11.88 -9.91 -5.40
N TYR A 423 10.65 -9.43 -5.58
CA TYR A 423 10.41 -8.13 -6.19
C TYR A 423 10.79 -7.02 -5.21
N THR A 424 11.23 -5.87 -5.74
CA THR A 424 11.43 -4.69 -4.91
C THR A 424 10.10 -4.17 -4.38
N VAL A 425 10.13 -3.42 -3.27
CA VAL A 425 8.92 -2.81 -2.71
C VAL A 425 8.20 -1.89 -3.71
N GLY A 426 8.95 -1.20 -4.58
CA GLY A 426 8.37 -0.41 -5.67
C GLY A 426 7.65 -1.25 -6.71
N GLN A 427 8.26 -2.37 -7.15
CA GLN A 427 7.65 -3.34 -8.07
C GLN A 427 6.43 -4.02 -7.45
N ALA A 428 6.54 -4.39 -6.16
CA ALA A 428 5.48 -5.03 -5.41
C ALA A 428 4.24 -4.11 -5.32
N LEU A 429 4.43 -2.82 -5.03
CA LEU A 429 3.30 -1.86 -5.04
C LEU A 429 2.71 -1.67 -6.43
N PHE A 430 3.53 -1.62 -7.48
CA PHE A 430 3.03 -1.53 -8.85
C PHE A 430 2.16 -2.76 -9.20
N ALA A 431 2.65 -3.97 -8.91
CA ALA A 431 1.88 -5.20 -9.12
C ALA A 431 0.57 -5.21 -8.30
N ALA A 432 0.63 -4.77 -7.04
CA ALA A 432 -0.53 -4.68 -6.16
C ALA A 432 -1.60 -3.71 -6.69
N ARG A 433 -1.19 -2.52 -7.12
CA ARG A 433 -2.09 -1.55 -7.76
C ARG A 433 -2.73 -2.09 -9.04
N CYS A 434 -1.94 -2.79 -9.89
CA CYS A 434 -2.48 -3.46 -11.08
C CYS A 434 -3.52 -4.53 -10.71
N ALA A 435 -3.30 -5.31 -9.64
CA ALA A 435 -4.25 -6.32 -9.19
C ALA A 435 -5.56 -5.70 -8.70
N VAL A 436 -5.48 -4.64 -7.89
CA VAL A 436 -6.66 -3.88 -7.41
C VAL A 436 -7.43 -3.29 -8.60
N PHE A 437 -6.74 -2.64 -9.53
CA PHE A 437 -7.36 -2.05 -10.72
C PHE A 437 -8.08 -3.10 -11.58
N LYS A 438 -7.46 -4.27 -11.78
CA LYS A 438 -8.04 -5.37 -12.58
C LYS A 438 -9.20 -6.07 -11.90
N ALA A 439 -9.23 -6.12 -10.57
CA ALA A 439 -10.31 -6.75 -9.83
C ALA A 439 -11.67 -6.05 -10.08
N ARG A 440 -11.67 -4.70 -10.10
CA ARG A 440 -12.85 -3.88 -10.37
C ARG A 440 -12.49 -2.61 -11.16
N PRO A 441 -12.26 -2.73 -12.46
CA PRO A 441 -11.95 -1.57 -13.28
C PRO A 441 -13.05 -0.53 -13.24
N GLY A 442 -12.66 0.72 -12.97
CA GLY A 442 -13.58 1.85 -12.97
C GLY A 442 -14.50 1.97 -11.76
N ASP A 443 -14.37 1.11 -10.78
CA ASP A 443 -15.01 1.31 -9.47
C ASP A 443 -14.30 2.45 -8.73
N LEU A 444 -15.09 3.32 -8.12
CA LEU A 444 -14.57 4.45 -7.36
C LEU A 444 -13.70 4.00 -6.18
N LYS A 445 -14.11 2.98 -5.42
CA LYS A 445 -13.33 2.45 -4.30
C LYS A 445 -11.97 1.92 -4.76
N THR A 446 -11.94 1.29 -5.93
CA THR A 446 -10.69 0.93 -6.60
C THR A 446 -9.82 2.15 -6.82
N ALA A 447 -10.37 3.24 -7.37
CA ALA A 447 -9.64 4.49 -7.59
C ALA A 447 -9.13 5.10 -6.28
N LEU A 448 -9.97 5.15 -5.23
CA LEU A 448 -9.57 5.63 -3.90
C LEU A 448 -8.42 4.78 -3.34
N THR A 449 -8.55 3.46 -3.34
CA THR A 449 -7.50 2.55 -2.84
C THR A 449 -6.17 2.73 -3.58
N LEU A 450 -6.19 2.94 -4.89
CA LEU A 450 -4.97 3.18 -5.67
C LEU A 450 -4.29 4.51 -5.29
N VAL A 451 -5.07 5.52 -4.94
CA VAL A 451 -4.58 6.87 -4.62
C VAL A 451 -4.12 6.97 -3.16
N GLU A 452 -4.85 6.39 -2.22
CA GLU A 452 -4.60 6.54 -0.78
C GLU A 452 -3.40 5.75 -0.26
N PHE A 453 -3.09 4.58 -0.88
CA PHE A 453 -1.95 3.77 -0.45
C PHE A 453 -0.65 4.26 -1.05
N ASN A 454 0.30 4.60 -0.19
CA ASN A 454 1.61 5.12 -0.55
C ASN A 454 2.73 4.23 0.01
N LEU A 455 3.84 4.19 -0.73
CA LEU A 455 5.07 3.52 -0.32
C LEU A 455 6.04 4.53 0.27
N PHE A 456 6.50 4.26 1.47
CA PHE A 456 7.53 5.04 2.12
C PHE A 456 8.81 4.22 2.27
N GLY A 457 9.93 4.87 2.00
CA GLY A 457 11.26 4.26 1.93
C GLY A 457 11.83 4.21 0.50
N ASP A 458 13.03 3.64 0.39
CA ASP A 458 13.70 3.43 -0.89
C ASP A 458 12.95 2.35 -1.72
N PRO A 459 12.44 2.69 -2.90
CA PRO A 459 11.64 1.75 -3.71
C PRO A 459 12.42 0.56 -4.27
N THR A 460 13.75 0.56 -4.14
CA THR A 460 14.61 -0.55 -4.58
C THR A 460 14.87 -1.60 -3.50
N VAL A 461 14.40 -1.40 -2.28
CA VAL A 461 14.48 -2.40 -1.21
C VAL A 461 13.73 -3.68 -1.62
N ALA A 462 14.31 -4.83 -1.31
CA ALA A 462 13.76 -6.16 -1.60
C ALA A 462 14.06 -7.14 -0.47
N PHE A 463 13.42 -8.30 -0.47
CA PHE A 463 13.85 -9.42 0.35
C PHE A 463 14.94 -10.23 -0.35
N ALA A 464 15.92 -10.70 0.42
CA ALA A 464 16.90 -11.68 -0.03
C ALA A 464 16.23 -13.06 -0.08
N VAL A 465 15.83 -13.49 -1.28
CA VAL A 465 15.25 -14.83 -1.48
C VAL A 465 16.32 -15.77 -2.05
N THR A 466 16.47 -16.94 -1.44
CA THR A 466 17.43 -17.96 -1.89
C THR A 466 17.05 -18.43 -3.30
N GLY A 467 17.92 -18.24 -4.29
CA GLY A 467 17.60 -18.45 -5.71
C GLY A 467 17.02 -17.21 -6.38
N GLY A 468 17.10 -16.06 -5.71
CA GLY A 468 16.53 -14.79 -6.08
C GLY A 468 16.85 -14.36 -7.50
N LYS A 469 15.81 -13.92 -8.18
CA LYS A 469 15.95 -13.18 -9.42
C LYS A 469 16.68 -11.88 -9.09
N THR A 470 17.89 -11.75 -9.56
CA THR A 470 18.56 -10.45 -9.66
C THR A 470 17.58 -9.47 -10.30
N ILE A 471 17.51 -8.26 -9.77
CA ILE A 471 16.78 -7.14 -10.38
C ILE A 471 17.39 -7.00 -11.78
N ASN A 472 16.71 -7.54 -12.80
CA ASN A 472 17.14 -7.34 -14.16
C ASN A 472 16.11 -6.50 -14.92
N ALA A 473 16.61 -5.70 -15.85
CA ALA A 473 15.80 -4.84 -16.70
C ALA A 473 14.67 -5.60 -17.46
N GLU A 474 14.84 -6.89 -17.72
CA GLU A 474 13.84 -7.74 -18.38
C GLU A 474 12.65 -8.08 -17.49
N SER A 475 12.88 -8.31 -16.19
CA SER A 475 11.81 -8.52 -15.21
C SER A 475 10.98 -7.24 -15.02
N LEU A 476 11.64 -6.08 -15.04
CA LEU A 476 11.02 -4.76 -14.98
C LEU A 476 10.20 -4.45 -16.24
N LYS A 477 10.75 -4.74 -17.43
CA LYS A 477 10.00 -4.58 -18.69
C LYS A 477 8.76 -5.46 -18.74
N LYS A 478 8.79 -6.68 -18.20
CA LYS A 478 7.60 -7.54 -18.10
C LYS A 478 6.56 -6.98 -17.13
N ALA A 479 6.97 -6.37 -16.01
CA ALA A 479 6.04 -5.70 -15.09
C ALA A 479 5.40 -4.46 -15.75
N ASN A 480 6.17 -3.64 -16.45
CA ASN A 480 5.67 -2.48 -17.21
C ASN A 480 4.78 -2.88 -18.40
N LEU A 481 5.04 -4.00 -19.06
CA LEU A 481 4.22 -4.50 -20.17
C LEU A 481 2.83 -5.00 -19.74
N MET A 482 2.60 -5.25 -18.46
CA MET A 482 1.27 -5.63 -17.96
C MET A 482 0.32 -4.44 -17.80
N GLY A 483 0.81 -3.18 -17.89
CA GLY A 483 0.03 -1.96 -17.67
C GLY A 483 -0.46 -1.23 -18.92
N THR A 484 -0.02 -1.60 -20.14
CA THR A 484 -0.09 -0.67 -21.29
C THR A 484 -1.27 -0.84 -22.24
N GLU A 485 -2.15 -1.82 -22.18
CA GLU A 485 -3.13 -2.01 -23.27
C GLU A 485 -4.60 -2.30 -22.90
N GLU A 486 -5.00 -2.38 -21.66
CA GLU A 486 -6.43 -2.50 -21.36
C GLU A 486 -6.98 -1.19 -20.79
N GLN A 487 -7.46 -0.34 -21.69
CA GLN A 487 -8.33 0.78 -21.36
C GLN A 487 -9.69 0.22 -20.94
N LEU A 488 -9.88 0.03 -19.64
CA LEU A 488 -11.18 -0.26 -19.08
C LEU A 488 -11.74 1.05 -18.51
N SER A 489 -12.69 1.65 -19.17
CA SER A 489 -13.35 2.87 -18.73
C SER A 489 -14.66 2.53 -18.03
N CYS A 490 -14.88 3.12 -16.87
CA CYS A 490 -16.17 3.16 -16.19
C CYS A 490 -16.67 4.61 -16.13
N LYS A 491 -17.93 4.81 -16.47
CA LYS A 491 -18.58 6.10 -16.34
C LYS A 491 -19.48 6.05 -15.11
N VAL A 492 -19.13 6.81 -14.08
CA VAL A 492 -20.01 7.02 -12.94
C VAL A 492 -20.99 8.13 -13.30
N GLU A 493 -22.23 7.81 -13.50
CA GLU A 493 -23.28 8.80 -13.60
C GLU A 493 -23.92 8.97 -12.21
N THR A 494 -23.52 10.04 -11.51
CA THR A 494 -24.42 10.59 -10.49
C THR A 494 -25.70 10.97 -11.19
N MET A 495 -26.86 10.62 -10.64
CA MET A 495 -28.15 11.08 -11.16
C MET A 495 -28.15 12.62 -11.16
N LYS A 496 -27.60 13.24 -12.18
CA LYS A 496 -27.64 14.68 -12.39
C LYS A 496 -29.03 15.06 -12.85
N SER A 497 -29.82 15.64 -11.96
CA SER A 497 -30.82 16.58 -12.43
C SER A 497 -30.09 17.85 -12.80
N ALA A 498 -30.19 18.23 -14.08
CA ALA A 498 -29.59 19.43 -14.60
C ALA A 498 -29.82 20.66 -13.68
N GLY A 499 -28.76 21.26 -13.17
CA GLY A 499 -28.75 22.64 -12.67
C GLY A 499 -29.07 22.88 -11.19
N LYS A 500 -28.97 21.91 -10.28
CA LYS A 500 -29.25 22.15 -8.85
C LYS A 500 -28.02 21.90 -7.95
N SER A 501 -27.88 22.71 -6.88
CA SER A 501 -26.78 22.68 -5.93
C SER A 501 -26.66 21.34 -5.14
N GLU A 502 -25.47 21.00 -4.61
CA GLU A 502 -25.16 19.77 -3.84
C GLU A 502 -26.21 19.40 -2.78
N LYS A 503 -26.77 20.37 -2.06
CA LYS A 503 -27.85 20.14 -1.10
C LYS A 503 -29.13 19.60 -1.73
N SER A 504 -29.38 19.83 -3.01
CA SER A 504 -30.59 19.38 -3.70
C SER A 504 -30.47 17.95 -4.22
N ILE A 505 -29.27 17.42 -4.43
CA ILE A 505 -29.04 16.04 -4.88
C ILE A 505 -29.37 15.09 -3.74
N LEU A 506 -28.86 15.32 -2.53
CA LEU A 506 -29.22 14.56 -1.33
C LEU A 506 -30.73 14.60 -1.01
N SER A 507 -31.36 15.75 -1.19
CA SER A 507 -32.82 15.86 -1.00
C SER A 507 -33.62 15.13 -2.09
N MET A 508 -33.09 15.01 -3.30
CA MET A 508 -33.75 14.30 -4.42
C MET A 508 -33.61 12.79 -4.31
N VAL A 509 -32.46 12.27 -3.88
CA VAL A 509 -32.30 10.84 -3.54
C VAL A 509 -33.28 10.47 -2.41
N ARG A 510 -33.43 11.33 -1.41
CA ARG A 510 -34.40 11.13 -0.31
C ARG A 510 -35.88 11.29 -0.72
N SER A 511 -36.20 12.07 -1.75
CA SER A 511 -37.58 12.34 -2.18
C SER A 511 -38.05 11.52 -3.39
N ALA A 512 -37.12 10.98 -4.19
CA ALA A 512 -37.43 10.09 -5.32
C ALA A 512 -37.05 8.64 -4.99
N VAL A 513 -37.27 8.21 -3.75
CA VAL A 513 -37.06 6.82 -3.37
C VAL A 513 -38.10 6.00 -4.11
N ASP A 514 -37.71 5.41 -5.24
CA ASP A 514 -38.45 4.39 -5.92
C ASP A 514 -38.77 3.27 -4.91
N ALA A 515 -39.97 2.75 -4.93
CA ALA A 515 -40.39 1.65 -4.06
C ALA A 515 -39.43 0.44 -4.18
N ASN A 516 -38.81 0.28 -5.33
CA ASN A 516 -37.79 -0.72 -5.59
C ASN A 516 -36.49 -0.48 -4.76
N ILE A 517 -36.01 0.76 -4.66
CA ILE A 517 -34.81 1.10 -3.86
C ILE A 517 -35.06 0.85 -2.37
N MET A 518 -36.26 1.14 -1.87
CA MET A 518 -36.66 0.83 -0.49
C MET A 518 -36.70 -0.68 -0.21
N GLN A 519 -37.18 -1.46 -1.15
CA GLN A 519 -37.20 -2.92 -1.03
C GLN A 519 -35.77 -3.50 -1.04
N ILE A 520 -34.89 -2.99 -1.93
CA ILE A 520 -33.49 -3.38 -1.98
C ILE A 520 -32.77 -2.97 -0.68
N HIS A 521 -33.00 -1.75 -0.19
CA HIS A 521 -32.47 -1.30 1.08
C HIS A 521 -32.89 -2.20 2.25
N GLN A 522 -34.14 -2.59 2.34
CA GLN A 522 -34.61 -3.51 3.39
C GLN A 522 -33.92 -4.87 3.29
N SER A 523 -33.79 -5.41 2.07
CA SER A 523 -33.08 -6.67 1.84
C SER A 523 -31.60 -6.60 2.28
N ILE A 524 -30.93 -5.47 2.00
CA ILE A 524 -29.55 -5.22 2.45
C ILE A 524 -29.52 -5.14 3.98
N ALA A 525 -30.42 -4.39 4.60
CA ALA A 525 -30.48 -4.24 6.06
C ALA A 525 -30.67 -5.59 6.75
N ASP A 526 -31.61 -6.41 6.25
CA ASP A 526 -31.85 -7.75 6.76
C ASP A 526 -30.61 -8.65 6.60
N HIS A 527 -29.91 -8.53 5.47
CA HIS A 527 -28.67 -9.27 5.22
C HIS A 527 -27.53 -8.84 6.15
N LEU A 528 -27.30 -7.53 6.31
CA LEU A 528 -26.27 -6.98 7.20
C LEU A 528 -26.53 -7.40 8.65
N TYR A 529 -27.79 -7.37 9.09
CA TYR A 529 -28.14 -7.83 10.43
C TYR A 529 -27.93 -9.33 10.60
N ALA A 530 -28.44 -10.14 9.65
CA ALA A 530 -28.39 -11.60 9.76
C ALA A 530 -26.98 -12.19 9.67
N HIS A 531 -26.09 -11.57 8.88
CA HIS A 531 -24.77 -12.13 8.58
C HIS A 531 -23.59 -11.41 9.24
N TYR A 532 -23.80 -10.14 9.65
CA TYR A 532 -22.73 -9.30 10.20
C TYR A 532 -23.10 -8.65 11.55
N GLY A 533 -24.32 -8.91 12.07
CA GLY A 533 -24.81 -8.30 13.32
C GLY A 533 -24.95 -6.77 13.27
N ILE A 534 -24.98 -6.19 12.07
CA ILE A 534 -25.01 -4.75 11.85
C ILE A 534 -26.45 -4.30 11.70
N GLU A 535 -26.90 -3.36 12.54
CA GLU A 535 -28.16 -2.66 12.38
C GLU A 535 -27.94 -1.37 11.57
N PRO A 536 -28.04 -1.41 10.24
CA PRO A 536 -27.80 -0.22 9.44
C PRO A 536 -28.93 0.78 9.63
N ARG A 537 -28.59 2.06 9.72
CA ARG A 537 -29.53 3.16 9.51
C ARG A 537 -29.96 3.18 8.04
N PRO A 538 -31.01 3.93 7.67
CA PRO A 538 -31.28 4.18 6.26
C PRO A 538 -30.03 4.66 5.54
N ALA A 539 -29.79 4.16 4.34
CA ALA A 539 -28.59 4.49 3.58
C ALA A 539 -28.41 6.01 3.48
N ASP A 540 -27.23 6.50 3.85
CA ASP A 540 -26.90 7.92 3.79
C ASP A 540 -26.76 8.39 2.35
N ALA A 541 -26.27 7.50 1.46
CA ALA A 541 -26.19 7.75 0.02
C ALA A 541 -26.43 6.46 -0.77
N VAL A 542 -26.98 6.62 -1.97
CA VAL A 542 -27.11 5.55 -2.98
C VAL A 542 -26.56 6.08 -4.29
N LEU A 543 -25.59 5.38 -4.86
CA LEU A 543 -24.95 5.71 -6.13
C LEU A 543 -25.33 4.67 -7.19
N ALA A 544 -25.75 5.12 -8.37
CA ALA A 544 -25.91 4.27 -9.54
C ALA A 544 -24.64 4.28 -10.37
N MET A 545 -24.11 3.11 -10.70
CA MET A 545 -22.87 2.94 -11.47
C MET A 545 -23.18 2.27 -12.80
N HIS A 546 -22.71 2.88 -13.89
CA HIS A 546 -22.87 2.35 -15.24
C HIS A 546 -21.48 2.08 -15.83
N TYR A 547 -21.19 0.83 -16.09
CA TYR A 547 -19.90 0.41 -16.64
C TYR A 547 -19.90 0.39 -18.18
N ALA A 548 -18.72 0.56 -18.77
CA ALA A 548 -18.55 0.56 -20.24
C ALA A 548 -18.92 -0.78 -20.90
N ASP A 549 -18.86 -1.88 -20.15
CA ASP A 549 -19.29 -3.21 -20.58
C ASP A 549 -20.81 -3.44 -20.49
N GLY A 550 -21.57 -2.42 -20.08
CA GLY A 550 -23.01 -2.46 -19.94
C GLY A 550 -23.52 -3.00 -18.60
N ARG A 551 -22.64 -3.31 -17.65
CA ARG A 551 -23.06 -3.61 -16.28
C ARG A 551 -23.64 -2.36 -15.61
N GLU A 552 -24.63 -2.55 -14.77
CA GLU A 552 -25.19 -1.52 -13.92
C GLU A 552 -25.26 -2.04 -12.48
N GLU A 553 -24.70 -1.27 -11.55
CA GLU A 553 -24.64 -1.60 -10.14
C GLU A 553 -25.18 -0.43 -9.30
N MET A 554 -25.58 -0.70 -8.07
CA MET A 554 -25.93 0.31 -7.09
C MET A 554 -25.07 0.14 -5.85
N GLN A 555 -24.53 1.24 -5.34
CA GLN A 555 -23.79 1.28 -4.09
C GLN A 555 -24.62 1.98 -3.01
N PHE A 556 -24.79 1.30 -1.89
CA PHE A 556 -25.47 1.80 -0.71
C PHE A 556 -24.44 2.08 0.38
N HIS A 557 -24.43 3.29 0.90
CA HIS A 557 -23.50 3.74 1.93
C HIS A 557 -24.21 3.81 3.27
N TYR A 558 -23.67 3.16 4.28
CA TYR A 558 -24.22 3.09 5.62
C TYR A 558 -23.19 3.54 6.64
N ASP A 559 -23.66 4.31 7.62
CA ASP A 559 -22.92 4.59 8.85
C ASP A 559 -23.46 3.65 9.95
N SER A 560 -22.60 2.79 10.49
CA SER A 560 -23.00 1.82 11.53
C SER A 560 -22.89 2.38 12.94
N SER A 561 -22.46 3.64 13.09
CA SER A 561 -22.16 4.16 14.41
C SER A 561 -23.40 4.43 15.26
N PRO A 562 -23.54 3.81 16.43
CA PRO A 562 -24.28 4.42 17.52
C PRO A 562 -23.48 5.66 18.01
N SER A 563 -24.20 6.68 18.48
CA SER A 563 -23.67 7.97 18.91
C SER A 563 -22.54 7.95 19.97
N ASP A 564 -22.16 6.80 20.47
CA ASP A 564 -21.29 6.57 21.62
C ASP A 564 -19.99 5.83 21.27
N ARG A 565 -19.69 5.54 19.99
CA ARG A 565 -18.46 4.85 19.59
C ARG A 565 -17.36 5.83 19.21
N GLN A 566 -16.14 5.47 19.61
CA GLN A 566 -14.92 6.23 19.28
C GLN A 566 -14.57 6.14 17.78
N PHE A 567 -15.01 5.06 17.10
CA PHE A 567 -14.81 4.83 15.68
C PHE A 567 -16.16 4.60 14.99
N ASN A 568 -16.36 5.31 13.89
CA ASN A 568 -17.51 5.15 13.01
C ASN A 568 -17.10 4.22 11.87
N SER A 569 -17.44 2.94 11.96
CA SER A 569 -17.29 2.04 10.81
C SER A 569 -18.33 2.41 9.76
N LYS A 570 -17.86 2.68 8.55
CA LYS A 570 -18.73 2.90 7.39
C LYS A 570 -18.77 1.62 6.58
N TYR A 571 -19.96 1.31 6.05
CA TYR A 571 -20.15 0.15 5.19
C TYR A 571 -20.62 0.59 3.81
N MET A 572 -20.05 -0.05 2.81
CA MET A 572 -20.45 0.09 1.42
C MET A 572 -20.94 -1.25 0.89
N VAL A 573 -22.20 -1.31 0.49
CA VAL A 573 -22.80 -2.51 -0.09
C VAL A 573 -23.06 -2.26 -1.57
N THR A 574 -22.48 -3.08 -2.44
CA THR A 574 -22.73 -3.03 -3.88
C THR A 574 -23.73 -4.11 -4.27
N THR A 575 -24.74 -3.74 -5.04
CA THR A 575 -25.77 -4.65 -5.57
C THR A 575 -25.82 -4.56 -7.10
N ASN A 576 -26.36 -5.60 -7.73
CA ASN A 576 -26.81 -5.50 -9.11
C ASN A 576 -28.14 -4.71 -9.20
N LYS A 577 -28.65 -4.52 -10.40
CA LYS A 577 -29.93 -3.84 -10.67
C LYS A 577 -31.14 -4.51 -10.02
N GLN A 578 -31.07 -5.81 -9.77
CA GLN A 578 -32.12 -6.62 -9.14
C GLN A 578 -32.08 -6.53 -7.60
N GLY A 579 -31.02 -5.96 -7.02
CA GLY A 579 -30.79 -5.84 -5.59
C GLY A 579 -30.04 -7.01 -4.97
N ASP A 580 -29.49 -7.93 -5.78
CA ASP A 580 -28.63 -8.98 -5.27
C ASP A 580 -27.29 -8.37 -4.84
N ILE A 581 -26.84 -8.68 -3.63
CA ILE A 581 -25.58 -8.17 -3.08
C ILE A 581 -24.41 -8.80 -3.84
N ILE A 582 -23.54 -7.95 -4.38
CA ILE A 582 -22.32 -8.34 -5.07
C ILE A 582 -21.14 -8.36 -4.11
N ASP A 583 -20.99 -7.30 -3.30
CA ASP A 583 -19.95 -7.21 -2.27
C ASP A 583 -20.31 -6.26 -1.13
N ILE A 584 -19.56 -6.41 -0.03
CA ILE A 584 -19.67 -5.55 1.16
C ILE A 584 -18.24 -5.17 1.58
N HIS A 585 -17.99 -3.87 1.75
CA HIS A 585 -16.71 -3.35 2.24
C HIS A 585 -16.95 -2.46 3.46
N ALA A 586 -15.96 -2.42 4.36
CA ALA A 586 -15.95 -1.52 5.52
C ALA A 586 -14.69 -0.67 5.56
N SER A 587 -14.80 0.51 6.19
CA SER A 587 -13.61 1.32 6.53
C SER A 587 -12.81 0.66 7.66
N ARG A 588 -11.49 0.73 7.58
CA ARG A 588 -10.52 0.13 8.51
C ARG A 588 -10.16 1.07 9.64
#